data_47b40da6d9ccad2c915ddc346bc8926f
#
_entry.id   47b40da6d9ccad2c915ddc346bc8926f
#
_cell.length_a   1.000
_cell.length_b   1.000
_cell.length_c   1.000
_cell.angle_alpha   90.00
_cell.angle_beta   90.00
_cell.angle_gamma   90.00
#
_symmetry.space_group_name_H-M   'P 1'
#
loop_
_entity.id
_entity.type
_entity.pdbx_description
1 polymer ?
#
loop_
_entity_poly.entity_id
_entity_poly.type
_entity_poly.pdbx_seq_one_letter_code
_entity_poly.pdbx_strand_id
1 'polypeptide(L)'
;MIKTDEIKQIFKDKYKNGIFRITNSNIKTVEIQNIQFEADKDYILREPNYEYAEREIKWYESQSLNVYDIEGNVPTIWKQVADVNGDINSNYGWMIFSKENGSQYKNCLWNLVNDPTTRQAVMIYTRPSMQQDWNKNHKHDFCCTHYVHCFLNEDNDNKDVKYLKYIVYQRSQDAVFGYDNDILWHKYILNKLCKDVKEKFKGYEIIPLPIICNVGSLHVYERHFKYLED
;
A
#
# COMPACT_ATOMS: atom_id res chain seq x y z
N MET A 1 -18.54 2.44 6.96
CA MET A 1 -17.11 2.85 6.81
C MET A 1 -17.04 3.84 5.68
N ILE A 2 -16.21 4.87 5.77
CA ILE A 2 -15.98 5.87 4.71
C ILE A 2 -15.40 5.17 3.47
N LYS A 3 -15.80 5.60 2.28
CA LYS A 3 -15.34 5.09 0.97
C LYS A 3 -14.58 6.14 0.17
N THR A 4 -13.98 5.75 -0.94
CA THR A 4 -13.12 6.63 -1.75
C THR A 4 -13.84 7.89 -2.26
N ASP A 5 -15.13 7.82 -2.63
CA ASP A 5 -15.89 9.02 -3.05
C ASP A 5 -16.12 10.00 -1.91
N GLU A 6 -16.34 9.53 -0.71
CA GLU A 6 -16.47 10.39 0.48
C GLU A 6 -15.12 11.05 0.82
N ILE A 7 -14.00 10.31 0.68
CA ILE A 7 -12.65 10.88 0.80
C ILE A 7 -12.42 11.99 -0.22
N LYS A 8 -12.79 11.74 -1.49
CA LYS A 8 -12.71 12.75 -2.55
C LYS A 8 -13.49 14.02 -2.18
N GLN A 9 -14.70 13.86 -1.65
CA GLN A 9 -15.53 15.01 -1.25
C GLN A 9 -14.87 15.79 -0.08
N ILE A 10 -14.33 15.11 0.92
CA ILE A 10 -13.62 15.75 2.03
C ILE A 10 -12.43 16.59 1.52
N PHE A 11 -11.66 16.08 0.54
CA PHE A 11 -10.56 16.83 -0.08
C PHE A 11 -11.06 18.08 -0.79
N LYS A 12 -12.13 17.97 -1.60
CA LYS A 12 -12.73 19.12 -2.29
C LYS A 12 -13.23 20.18 -1.33
N ASP A 13 -13.91 19.78 -0.26
CA ASP A 13 -14.43 20.70 0.76
C ASP A 13 -13.29 21.43 1.49
N LYS A 14 -12.23 20.73 1.87
CA LYS A 14 -11.04 21.34 2.47
C LYS A 14 -10.37 22.33 1.52
N TYR A 15 -10.23 21.98 0.25
CA TYR A 15 -9.64 22.83 -0.78
C TYR A 15 -10.46 24.12 -0.98
N LYS A 16 -11.79 24.00 -1.16
CA LYS A 16 -12.72 25.13 -1.31
C LYS A 16 -12.69 26.08 -0.11
N ASN A 17 -12.53 25.52 1.09
CA ASN A 17 -12.46 26.29 2.33
C ASN A 17 -11.06 26.82 2.65
N GLY A 18 -10.07 26.64 1.77
CA GLY A 18 -8.72 27.14 1.96
C GLY A 18 -7.96 26.48 3.12
N ILE A 19 -8.33 25.25 3.50
CA ILE A 19 -7.71 24.51 4.59
C ILE A 19 -6.46 23.80 4.05
N PHE A 20 -5.33 24.47 4.17
CA PHE A 20 -4.03 23.98 3.69
C PHE A 20 -3.06 23.78 4.84
N ARG A 21 -2.17 22.78 4.67
CA ARG A 21 -0.94 22.65 5.45
C ARG A 21 0.23 23.08 4.57
N ILE A 22 1.18 23.80 5.15
CA ILE A 22 2.40 24.20 4.47
C ILE A 22 3.55 23.33 4.98
N THR A 23 4.26 22.66 4.08
CA THR A 23 5.46 21.87 4.42
C THR A 23 6.66 22.78 4.67
N ASN A 24 7.72 22.22 5.26
CA ASN A 24 9.00 22.95 5.45
C ASN A 24 9.59 23.44 4.11
N SER A 25 9.28 22.78 3.00
CA SER A 25 9.69 23.21 1.65
C SER A 25 8.74 24.26 1.04
N ASN A 26 7.88 24.86 1.85
CA ASN A 26 6.89 25.86 1.45
C ASN A 26 5.87 25.35 0.39
N ILE A 27 5.67 24.05 0.33
CA ILE A 27 4.68 23.43 -0.57
C ILE A 27 3.35 23.30 0.19
N LYS A 28 2.25 23.78 -0.41
CA LYS A 28 0.91 23.59 0.12
C LYS A 28 0.42 22.16 -0.12
N THR A 29 -0.27 21.63 0.87
CA THR A 29 -1.01 20.36 0.76
C THR A 29 -2.40 20.50 1.35
N VAL A 30 -3.37 19.79 0.76
CA VAL A 30 -4.63 19.46 1.45
C VAL A 30 -4.43 18.11 2.10
N GLU A 31 -4.64 17.99 3.41
CA GLU A 31 -4.31 16.80 4.20
C GLU A 31 -5.48 16.37 5.07
N ILE A 32 -5.66 15.04 5.17
CA ILE A 32 -6.56 14.38 6.12
C ILE A 32 -5.68 13.50 7.00
N GLN A 33 -5.65 13.79 8.30
CA GLN A 33 -4.84 13.02 9.25
C GLN A 33 -5.66 11.94 9.94
N ASN A 34 -5.01 10.79 10.17
CA ASN A 34 -5.55 9.66 10.92
C ASN A 34 -6.94 9.21 10.40
N ILE A 35 -6.95 8.75 9.14
CA ILE A 35 -8.19 8.31 8.49
C ILE A 35 -8.19 6.80 8.27
N GLN A 36 -9.35 6.19 8.48
CA GLN A 36 -9.67 4.81 8.12
C GLN A 36 -10.77 4.79 7.09
N PHE A 37 -10.57 4.06 5.99
CA PHE A 37 -11.56 3.94 4.92
C PHE A 37 -11.48 2.60 4.20
N GLU A 38 -12.57 2.24 3.52
CA GLU A 38 -12.65 1.10 2.60
C GLU A 38 -12.14 1.52 1.22
N ALA A 39 -11.15 0.79 0.70
CA ALA A 39 -10.61 0.99 -0.64
C ALA A 39 -11.50 0.28 -1.67
N ASP A 40 -12.70 0.81 -1.88
CA ASP A 40 -13.71 0.25 -2.78
C ASP A 40 -13.39 0.50 -4.27
N LYS A 41 -12.51 1.48 -4.58
CA LYS A 41 -12.02 1.78 -5.93
C LYS A 41 -10.49 1.77 -5.98
N ASP A 42 -9.96 1.62 -7.19
CA ASP A 42 -8.51 1.68 -7.45
C ASP A 42 -7.95 3.10 -7.41
N TYR A 43 -8.79 4.11 -7.22
CA TYR A 43 -8.40 5.52 -7.19
C TYR A 43 -9.31 6.35 -6.29
N ILE A 44 -8.79 7.51 -5.85
CA ILE A 44 -9.56 8.52 -5.12
C ILE A 44 -9.88 9.71 -6.05
N LEU A 45 -8.88 10.27 -6.72
CA LEU A 45 -9.01 11.53 -7.46
C LEU A 45 -8.87 11.37 -8.97
N ARG A 46 -8.09 10.41 -9.45
CA ARG A 46 -7.88 10.13 -10.87
C ARG A 46 -7.74 8.64 -11.12
N GLU A 47 -8.06 8.19 -12.31
CA GLU A 47 -7.84 6.79 -12.70
C GLU A 47 -6.35 6.43 -12.77
N PRO A 48 -5.97 5.20 -12.36
CA PRO A 48 -4.58 4.75 -12.39
C PRO A 48 -4.05 4.54 -13.81
N ASN A 49 -2.73 4.56 -13.93
CA ASN A 49 -2.07 4.02 -15.11
C ASN A 49 -1.82 2.52 -14.89
N TYR A 50 -2.76 1.70 -15.33
CA TYR A 50 -2.70 0.24 -15.14
C TYR A 50 -1.48 -0.39 -15.78
N GLU A 51 -1.04 0.08 -16.95
CA GLU A 51 0.17 -0.41 -17.61
C GLU A 51 1.42 -0.17 -16.73
N TYR A 52 1.52 1.01 -16.14
CA TYR A 52 2.62 1.30 -15.22
C TYR A 52 2.52 0.46 -13.95
N ALA A 53 1.33 0.34 -13.36
CA ALA A 53 1.13 -0.47 -12.16
C ALA A 53 1.50 -1.95 -12.37
N GLU A 54 1.19 -2.53 -13.53
CA GLU A 54 1.62 -3.89 -13.88
C GLU A 54 3.15 -4.01 -13.95
N ARG A 55 3.84 -3.02 -14.53
CA ARG A 55 5.32 -2.99 -14.58
C ARG A 55 5.93 -2.85 -13.19
N GLU A 56 5.35 -2.03 -12.35
CA GLU A 56 5.79 -1.85 -10.96
C GLU A 56 5.57 -3.12 -10.14
N ILE A 57 4.44 -3.81 -10.29
CA ILE A 57 4.18 -5.11 -9.65
C ILE A 57 5.21 -6.15 -10.08
N LYS A 58 5.54 -6.25 -11.37
CA LYS A 58 6.59 -7.16 -11.86
C LYS A 58 7.95 -6.84 -11.25
N TRP A 59 8.28 -5.56 -11.14
CA TRP A 59 9.51 -5.13 -10.47
C TRP A 59 9.49 -5.46 -8.98
N TYR A 60 8.37 -5.31 -8.29
CA TYR A 60 8.23 -5.77 -6.90
C TYR A 60 8.43 -7.28 -6.78
N GLU A 61 7.85 -8.08 -7.68
CA GLU A 61 8.04 -9.53 -7.69
C GLU A 61 9.50 -9.95 -7.94
N SER A 62 10.25 -9.19 -8.72
CA SER A 62 11.67 -9.44 -8.94
C SER A 62 12.52 -9.25 -7.68
N GLN A 63 11.99 -8.53 -6.69
CA GLN A 63 12.68 -8.16 -5.45
C GLN A 63 13.95 -7.32 -5.68
N SER A 64 14.13 -6.72 -6.86
CA SER A 64 15.25 -5.83 -7.12
C SER A 64 15.12 -4.53 -6.32
N LEU A 65 16.19 -4.14 -5.64
CA LEU A 65 16.27 -2.85 -4.96
C LEU A 65 16.76 -1.72 -5.87
N ASN A 66 16.99 -1.98 -7.17
CA ASN A 66 17.42 -0.97 -8.12
C ASN A 66 16.26 -0.50 -9.00
N VAL A 67 16.03 0.81 -9.04
CA VAL A 67 14.92 1.41 -9.79
C VAL A 67 15.06 1.29 -11.30
N TYR A 68 16.27 1.08 -11.79
CA TYR A 68 16.52 0.90 -13.23
C TYR A 68 16.13 -0.48 -13.76
N ASP A 69 15.76 -1.40 -12.88
CA ASP A 69 15.17 -2.70 -13.24
C ASP A 69 13.65 -2.62 -13.48
N ILE A 70 13.04 -1.44 -13.27
CA ILE A 70 11.67 -1.20 -13.71
C ILE A 70 11.62 -1.19 -15.24
N GLU A 71 10.83 -2.08 -15.83
CA GLU A 71 10.67 -2.18 -17.29
C GLU A 71 10.17 -0.85 -17.89
N GLY A 72 10.79 -0.40 -18.97
CA GLY A 72 10.42 0.82 -19.69
C GLY A 72 10.89 2.10 -18.99
N ASN A 73 10.07 3.15 -19.02
CA ASN A 73 10.44 4.42 -18.41
C ASN A 73 10.29 4.39 -16.88
N VAL A 74 11.39 4.62 -16.19
CA VAL A 74 11.39 4.77 -14.72
C VAL A 74 10.77 6.11 -14.35
N PRO A 75 9.72 6.14 -13.50
CA PRO A 75 9.13 7.38 -13.00
C PRO A 75 10.13 8.29 -12.31
N THR A 76 9.95 9.59 -12.48
CA THR A 76 10.84 10.60 -11.91
C THR A 76 10.94 10.48 -10.39
N ILE A 77 9.84 10.12 -9.72
CA ILE A 77 9.84 9.97 -8.26
C ILE A 77 10.83 8.91 -7.78
N TRP A 78 10.90 7.76 -8.45
CA TRP A 78 11.85 6.71 -8.10
C TRP A 78 13.30 7.18 -8.27
N LYS A 79 13.61 7.92 -9.36
CA LYS A 79 14.93 8.50 -9.56
C LYS A 79 15.31 9.56 -8.53
N GLN A 80 14.32 10.28 -7.98
CA GLN A 80 14.54 11.30 -6.95
C GLN A 80 14.82 10.72 -5.57
N VAL A 81 14.26 9.55 -5.26
CA VAL A 81 14.41 8.94 -3.93
C VAL A 81 15.53 7.90 -3.85
N ALA A 82 15.99 7.41 -5.01
CA ALA A 82 17.10 6.48 -5.10
C ALA A 82 18.45 7.16 -4.80
N ASP A 83 19.42 6.38 -4.36
CA ASP A 83 20.81 6.83 -4.26
C ASP A 83 21.47 6.98 -5.64
N VAL A 84 22.75 7.33 -5.66
CA VAL A 84 23.52 7.54 -6.91
C VAL A 84 23.65 6.32 -7.81
N ASN A 85 23.45 5.13 -7.26
CA ASN A 85 23.47 3.85 -7.98
C ASN A 85 22.10 3.43 -8.48
N GLY A 86 21.04 4.13 -8.09
CA GLY A 86 19.65 3.77 -8.34
C GLY A 86 19.05 2.85 -7.29
N ASP A 87 19.72 2.66 -6.15
CA ASP A 87 19.25 1.75 -5.11
C ASP A 87 18.29 2.45 -4.14
N ILE A 88 17.26 1.70 -3.73
CA ILE A 88 16.19 2.12 -2.81
C ILE A 88 15.99 1.11 -1.68
N ASN A 89 15.16 1.50 -0.71
CA ASN A 89 14.68 0.60 0.35
C ASN A 89 13.29 0.01 0.06
N SER A 90 12.46 0.71 -0.72
CA SER A 90 11.00 0.53 -0.75
C SER A 90 10.49 -0.40 -1.86
N ASN A 91 11.28 -1.39 -2.31
CA ASN A 91 10.68 -2.46 -3.12
C ASN A 91 9.76 -3.31 -2.24
N TYR A 92 8.45 -3.17 -2.42
CA TYR A 92 7.44 -3.84 -1.59
C TYR A 92 7.50 -5.36 -1.66
N GLY A 93 7.86 -5.91 -2.83
CA GLY A 93 8.06 -7.35 -3.00
C GLY A 93 9.27 -7.87 -2.23
N TRP A 94 10.40 -7.17 -2.30
CA TRP A 94 11.58 -7.50 -1.49
C TRP A 94 11.22 -7.51 -0.01
N MET A 95 10.44 -6.53 0.45
CA MET A 95 10.06 -6.42 1.86
C MET A 95 9.28 -7.61 2.38
N ILE A 96 8.41 -8.20 1.56
CA ILE A 96 7.55 -9.30 2.04
C ILE A 96 8.02 -10.68 1.60
N PHE A 97 8.77 -10.80 0.50
CA PHE A 97 9.19 -12.10 -0.02
C PHE A 97 10.64 -12.47 0.31
N SER A 98 11.54 -11.48 0.48
CA SER A 98 12.95 -11.77 0.69
C SER A 98 13.24 -12.49 2.00
N LYS A 99 14.25 -13.36 1.96
CA LYS A 99 14.75 -14.05 3.16
C LYS A 99 15.45 -13.07 4.11
N GLU A 100 16.12 -12.07 3.54
CA GLU A 100 16.85 -11.03 4.28
C GLU A 100 15.89 -10.21 5.15
N ASN A 101 14.66 -9.98 4.70
CA ASN A 101 13.62 -9.31 5.48
C ASN A 101 12.65 -10.29 6.17
N GLY A 102 13.06 -11.55 6.38
CA GLY A 102 12.35 -12.53 7.20
C GLY A 102 11.17 -13.21 6.51
N SER A 103 11.10 -13.26 5.17
CA SER A 103 10.04 -13.97 4.42
C SER A 103 8.62 -13.69 4.94
N GLN A 104 8.27 -12.43 5.12
CA GLN A 104 7.04 -11.94 5.77
C GLN A 104 5.75 -12.56 5.20
N TYR A 105 5.66 -12.65 3.87
CA TYR A 105 4.51 -13.26 3.19
C TYR A 105 4.33 -14.73 3.58
N LYS A 106 5.43 -15.49 3.57
CA LYS A 106 5.41 -16.91 3.93
C LYS A 106 5.00 -17.11 5.39
N ASN A 107 5.47 -16.27 6.29
CA ASN A 107 5.11 -16.33 7.71
C ASN A 107 3.64 -15.95 7.93
N CYS A 108 3.14 -14.93 7.23
CA CYS A 108 1.72 -14.55 7.28
C CYS A 108 0.83 -15.71 6.81
N LEU A 109 1.13 -16.31 5.64
CA LEU A 109 0.42 -17.47 5.11
C LEU A 109 0.46 -18.64 6.10
N TRP A 110 1.64 -18.94 6.67
CA TRP A 110 1.80 -20.01 7.65
C TRP A 110 0.92 -19.80 8.87
N ASN A 111 0.88 -18.57 9.41
CA ASN A 111 0.05 -18.24 10.57
C ASN A 111 -1.44 -18.43 10.25
N LEU A 112 -1.94 -17.95 9.11
CA LEU A 112 -3.35 -18.09 8.71
C LEU A 112 -3.77 -19.56 8.53
N VAL A 113 -2.84 -20.38 8.03
CA VAL A 113 -3.13 -21.80 7.77
C VAL A 113 -3.08 -22.64 9.03
N ASN A 114 -2.14 -22.41 9.94
CA ASN A 114 -1.94 -23.24 11.14
C ASN A 114 -2.80 -22.78 12.33
N ASP A 115 -3.15 -21.50 12.39
CA ASP A 115 -4.08 -20.94 13.36
C ASP A 115 -5.02 -19.94 12.66
N PRO A 116 -6.17 -20.39 12.10
CA PRO A 116 -7.13 -19.49 11.44
C PRO A 116 -7.68 -18.38 12.32
N THR A 117 -7.57 -18.51 13.64
CA THR A 117 -8.01 -17.50 14.62
C THR A 117 -6.90 -16.55 15.01
N THR A 118 -5.74 -16.68 14.41
CA THR A 118 -4.54 -15.91 14.75
C THR A 118 -4.74 -14.39 14.63
N ARG A 119 -4.05 -13.68 15.49
CA ARG A 119 -3.85 -12.22 15.41
C ARG A 119 -2.40 -11.86 15.04
N GLN A 120 -1.62 -12.85 14.58
CA GLN A 120 -0.20 -12.69 14.26
C GLN A 120 0.10 -12.77 12.75
N ALA A 121 -0.92 -12.84 11.90
CA ALA A 121 -0.76 -12.86 10.45
C ALA A 121 -0.47 -11.45 9.93
N VAL A 122 0.77 -11.00 10.10
CA VAL A 122 1.24 -9.65 9.77
C VAL A 122 2.39 -9.75 8.75
N MET A 123 2.39 -8.82 7.79
CA MET A 123 3.53 -8.56 6.90
C MET A 123 4.08 -7.17 7.19
N ILE A 124 5.31 -7.09 7.67
CA ILE A 124 5.98 -5.84 8.05
C ILE A 124 6.79 -5.32 6.87
N TYR A 125 6.47 -4.12 6.40
CA TYR A 125 7.13 -3.45 5.28
C TYR A 125 8.27 -2.54 5.74
N THR A 126 8.09 -1.84 6.86
CA THR A 126 9.11 -0.94 7.39
C THR A 126 10.11 -1.66 8.29
N ARG A 127 11.34 -1.16 8.29
CA ARG A 127 12.38 -1.55 9.25
C ARG A 127 13.11 -0.33 9.79
N PRO A 128 13.59 -0.34 11.04
CA PRO A 128 14.26 0.81 11.66
C PRO A 128 15.50 1.30 10.89
N SER A 129 16.20 0.40 10.19
CA SER A 129 17.38 0.76 9.36
C SER A 129 17.07 1.74 8.25
N MET A 130 15.83 1.82 7.74
CA MET A 130 15.43 2.79 6.71
C MET A 130 15.64 4.24 7.16
N GLN A 131 15.46 4.55 8.44
CA GLN A 131 15.73 5.89 8.96
C GLN A 131 17.23 6.24 8.94
N GLN A 132 18.08 5.23 9.13
CA GLN A 132 19.53 5.42 9.04
C GLN A 132 19.96 5.59 7.58
N ASP A 133 19.36 4.85 6.66
CA ASP A 133 19.63 4.97 5.23
C ASP A 133 19.27 6.35 4.71
N TRP A 134 18.11 6.89 5.12
CA TRP A 134 17.71 8.26 4.82
C TRP A 134 18.77 9.30 5.26
N ASN A 135 19.25 9.17 6.49
CA ASN A 135 20.14 10.16 7.08
C ASN A 135 21.62 10.02 6.65
N LYS A 136 22.06 8.81 6.28
CA LYS A 136 23.49 8.50 6.08
C LYS A 136 23.85 8.07 4.67
N ASN A 137 22.96 7.36 3.98
CA ASN A 137 23.26 6.69 2.71
C ASN A 137 22.59 7.35 1.50
N HIS A 138 21.95 8.51 1.69
CA HIS A 138 21.27 9.30 0.63
C HIS A 138 20.16 8.57 -0.10
N LYS A 139 19.61 7.50 0.47
CA LYS A 139 18.36 6.88 0.02
C LYS A 139 17.18 7.64 0.64
N HIS A 140 16.41 8.32 -0.19
CA HIS A 140 15.34 9.20 0.29
C HIS A 140 13.95 8.54 0.27
N ASP A 141 13.90 7.23 0.24
CA ASP A 141 12.69 6.42 0.24
C ASP A 141 12.43 5.80 1.61
N PHE A 142 11.69 6.48 2.45
CA PHE A 142 11.13 5.87 3.66
C PHE A 142 9.74 5.32 3.32
N CYS A 143 9.58 4.00 3.42
CA CYS A 143 8.37 3.27 3.01
C CYS A 143 7.08 3.88 3.57
N CYS A 144 6.07 4.06 2.72
CA CYS A 144 4.76 4.59 3.11
C CYS A 144 3.93 3.54 3.86
N THR A 145 3.92 2.30 3.40
CA THR A 145 3.26 1.19 4.08
C THR A 145 4.12 0.70 5.23
N HIS A 146 3.57 0.66 6.44
CA HIS A 146 4.25 0.14 7.61
C HIS A 146 4.08 -1.37 7.72
N TYR A 147 2.86 -1.83 7.72
CA TYR A 147 2.53 -3.26 7.79
C TYR A 147 1.12 -3.51 7.26
N VAL A 148 0.88 -4.77 6.95
CA VAL A 148 -0.44 -5.31 6.62
C VAL A 148 -0.82 -6.33 7.66
N HIS A 149 -2.08 -6.33 8.10
CA HIS A 149 -2.62 -7.30 9.02
C HIS A 149 -3.76 -8.07 8.36
N CYS A 150 -3.65 -9.39 8.36
CA CYS A 150 -4.61 -10.30 7.75
C CYS A 150 -5.37 -11.09 8.81
N PHE A 151 -6.65 -11.36 8.53
CA PHE A 151 -7.51 -12.24 9.35
C PHE A 151 -8.31 -13.17 8.45
N LEU A 152 -8.51 -14.39 8.91
CA LEU A 152 -9.37 -15.35 8.26
C LEU A 152 -10.61 -15.54 9.13
N ASN A 153 -11.76 -15.03 8.67
CA ASN A 153 -13.02 -15.08 9.40
C ASN A 153 -13.92 -16.17 8.82
N GLU A 154 -14.63 -16.89 9.67
CA GLU A 154 -15.65 -17.85 9.25
C GLU A 154 -16.94 -17.10 8.88
N ASP A 155 -17.66 -17.65 7.90
CA ASP A 155 -19.03 -17.26 7.66
C ASP A 155 -19.94 -17.88 8.73
N ASN A 156 -20.92 -17.10 9.22
CA ASN A 156 -21.83 -17.58 10.26
C ASN A 156 -22.84 -18.61 9.75
N ASP A 157 -23.24 -18.47 8.48
CA ASP A 157 -24.31 -19.24 7.86
C ASP A 157 -23.77 -20.39 7.00
N ASN A 158 -22.56 -20.24 6.46
CA ASN A 158 -21.92 -21.23 5.59
C ASN A 158 -20.50 -21.58 6.07
N LYS A 159 -20.38 -22.71 6.74
CA LYS A 159 -19.11 -23.20 7.32
C LYS A 159 -18.02 -23.47 6.29
N ASP A 160 -18.38 -23.66 5.02
CA ASP A 160 -17.44 -23.94 3.93
C ASP A 160 -16.88 -22.65 3.31
N VAL A 161 -17.32 -21.48 3.79
CA VAL A 161 -16.85 -20.17 3.35
C VAL A 161 -15.99 -19.52 4.45
N LYS A 162 -14.85 -18.94 4.04
CA LYS A 162 -14.03 -18.11 4.90
C LYS A 162 -13.74 -16.78 4.19
N TYR A 163 -13.78 -15.69 4.96
CA TYR A 163 -13.49 -14.34 4.48
C TYR A 163 -12.07 -13.93 4.86
N LEU A 164 -11.26 -13.58 3.87
CA LEU A 164 -9.93 -13.01 4.11
C LEU A 164 -10.03 -11.48 4.19
N LYS A 165 -9.82 -10.96 5.40
CA LYS A 165 -9.74 -9.54 5.69
C LYS A 165 -8.28 -9.08 5.59
N TYR A 166 -8.05 -7.93 4.94
CA TYR A 166 -6.73 -7.37 4.68
C TYR A 166 -6.73 -5.88 5.06
N ILE A 167 -5.92 -5.52 6.04
CA ILE A 167 -5.87 -4.17 6.60
C ILE A 167 -4.47 -3.60 6.37
N VAL A 168 -4.40 -2.48 5.67
CA VAL A 168 -3.15 -1.77 5.37
C VAL A 168 -2.97 -0.61 6.35
N TYR A 169 -1.78 -0.48 6.92
CA TYR A 169 -1.39 0.63 7.79
C TYR A 169 -0.27 1.43 7.14
N GLN A 170 -0.53 2.69 6.88
CA GLN A 170 0.38 3.60 6.19
C GLN A 170 0.64 4.85 7.01
N ARG A 171 1.92 5.29 7.08
CA ARG A 171 2.25 6.57 7.70
C ARG A 171 1.77 7.75 6.87
N SER A 172 1.81 7.59 5.54
CA SER A 172 1.58 8.67 4.59
C SER A 172 1.11 8.09 3.25
N GLN A 173 0.24 8.81 2.52
CA GLN A 173 -0.27 8.41 1.22
C GLN A 173 -0.58 9.64 0.37
N ASP A 174 0.03 9.73 -0.82
CA ASP A 174 -0.40 10.66 -1.87
C ASP A 174 -1.70 10.15 -2.48
N ALA A 175 -2.79 10.92 -2.36
CA ALA A 175 -4.13 10.51 -2.82
C ALA A 175 -4.31 10.56 -4.35
N VAL A 176 -3.30 11.01 -5.11
CA VAL A 176 -3.38 11.20 -6.57
C VAL A 176 -2.62 10.13 -7.33
N PHE A 177 -1.36 9.87 -6.97
CA PHE A 177 -0.49 8.92 -7.68
C PHE A 177 0.00 7.77 -6.80
N GLY A 178 0.14 8.01 -5.48
CA GLY A 178 0.61 6.97 -4.56
C GLY A 178 -0.47 5.93 -4.29
N TYR A 179 -1.68 6.39 -3.97
CA TYR A 179 -2.80 5.50 -3.64
C TYR A 179 -3.09 4.51 -4.76
N ASP A 180 -3.14 4.98 -6.01
CA ASP A 180 -3.48 4.16 -7.17
C ASP A 180 -2.56 2.93 -7.29
N ASN A 181 -1.25 3.15 -7.22
CA ASN A 181 -0.26 2.10 -7.39
C ASN A 181 -0.20 1.18 -6.15
N ASP A 182 -0.23 1.76 -4.96
CA ASP A 182 -0.19 1.00 -3.71
C ASP A 182 -1.41 0.08 -3.57
N ILE A 183 -2.62 0.58 -3.89
CA ILE A 183 -3.82 -0.25 -3.77
C ILE A 183 -3.84 -1.40 -4.77
N LEU A 184 -3.32 -1.22 -5.99
CA LEU A 184 -3.21 -2.27 -6.99
C LEU A 184 -2.22 -3.35 -6.53
N TRP A 185 -1.08 -2.97 -5.93
CA TRP A 185 -0.18 -3.90 -5.28
C TRP A 185 -0.86 -4.68 -4.14
N HIS A 186 -1.56 -3.99 -3.26
CA HIS A 186 -2.25 -4.65 -2.14
C HIS A 186 -3.37 -5.59 -2.60
N LYS A 187 -4.10 -5.24 -3.67
CA LYS A 187 -5.07 -6.16 -4.32
C LYS A 187 -4.39 -7.38 -4.93
N TYR A 188 -3.23 -7.19 -5.58
CA TYR A 188 -2.44 -8.30 -6.09
C TYR A 188 -2.04 -9.27 -4.97
N ILE A 189 -1.51 -8.77 -3.86
CA ILE A 189 -1.10 -9.60 -2.70
C ILE A 189 -2.30 -10.25 -2.02
N LEU A 190 -3.43 -9.56 -1.86
CA LEU A 190 -4.65 -10.13 -1.30
C LEU A 190 -5.15 -11.30 -2.15
N ASN A 191 -5.22 -11.14 -3.47
CA ASN A 191 -5.65 -12.19 -4.39
C ASN A 191 -4.69 -13.40 -4.36
N LYS A 192 -3.39 -13.13 -4.34
CA LYS A 192 -2.36 -14.17 -4.19
C LYS A 192 -2.54 -14.92 -2.87
N LEU A 193 -2.74 -14.21 -1.78
CA LEU A 193 -2.92 -14.81 -0.45
C LEU A 193 -4.21 -15.64 -0.38
N CYS A 194 -5.33 -15.18 -0.96
CA CYS A 194 -6.56 -15.97 -1.08
C CYS A 194 -6.33 -17.28 -1.81
N LYS A 195 -5.61 -17.24 -2.94
CA LYS A 195 -5.28 -18.44 -3.71
C LYS A 195 -4.43 -19.41 -2.88
N ASP A 196 -3.36 -18.93 -2.27
CA ASP A 196 -2.42 -19.74 -1.51
C ASP A 196 -3.07 -20.34 -0.24
N VAL A 197 -3.96 -19.59 0.44
CA VAL A 197 -4.78 -20.09 1.57
C VAL A 197 -5.75 -21.16 1.09
N LYS A 198 -6.46 -20.94 -0.04
CA LYS A 198 -7.40 -21.91 -0.61
C LYS A 198 -6.73 -23.25 -0.96
N GLU A 199 -5.50 -23.22 -1.46
CA GLU A 199 -4.71 -24.43 -1.75
C GLU A 199 -4.46 -25.28 -0.50
N LYS A 200 -4.39 -24.64 0.68
CA LYS A 200 -4.18 -25.30 1.98
C LYS A 200 -5.48 -25.76 2.64
N PHE A 201 -6.54 -24.99 2.47
CA PHE A 201 -7.89 -25.30 2.98
C PHE A 201 -8.75 -25.96 1.88
N LYS A 202 -8.47 -27.23 1.57
CA LYS A 202 -9.24 -27.97 0.58
C LYS A 202 -10.71 -28.09 1.01
N GLY A 203 -11.62 -27.74 0.12
CA GLY A 203 -13.07 -27.77 0.36
C GLY A 203 -13.65 -26.44 0.86
N TYR A 204 -12.82 -25.46 1.19
CA TYR A 204 -13.30 -24.12 1.57
C TYR A 204 -13.25 -23.14 0.39
N GLU A 205 -14.24 -22.27 0.34
CA GLU A 205 -14.20 -21.07 -0.48
C GLU A 205 -13.52 -19.95 0.33
N ILE A 206 -12.49 -19.29 -0.25
CA ILE A 206 -11.81 -18.16 0.37
C ILE A 206 -12.18 -16.90 -0.39
N ILE A 207 -12.93 -16.02 0.26
CA ILE A 207 -13.46 -14.78 -0.34
C ILE A 207 -12.69 -13.58 0.23
N PRO A 208 -12.06 -12.76 -0.63
CA PRO A 208 -11.43 -11.52 -0.17
C PRO A 208 -12.50 -10.50 0.22
N LEU A 209 -12.36 -9.89 1.40
CA LEU A 209 -13.11 -8.69 1.75
C LEU A 209 -12.45 -7.45 1.16
N PRO A 210 -13.20 -6.33 1.01
CA PRO A 210 -12.62 -5.05 0.64
C PRO A 210 -11.43 -4.68 1.54
N ILE A 211 -10.38 -4.12 0.95
CA ILE A 211 -9.19 -3.68 1.68
C ILE A 211 -9.55 -2.48 2.55
N ILE A 212 -9.11 -2.51 3.80
CA ILE A 212 -9.23 -1.39 4.72
C ILE A 212 -7.89 -0.67 4.80
N CYS A 213 -7.89 0.64 4.54
CA CYS A 213 -6.72 1.49 4.67
C CYS A 213 -6.80 2.31 5.96
N ASN A 214 -5.73 2.28 6.76
CA ASN A 214 -5.50 3.17 7.89
C ASN A 214 -4.31 4.07 7.55
N VAL A 215 -4.56 5.35 7.36
CA VAL A 215 -3.56 6.29 6.84
C VAL A 215 -3.32 7.41 7.83
N GLY A 216 -2.06 7.56 8.27
CA GLY A 216 -1.66 8.64 9.17
C GLY A 216 -1.79 10.02 8.53
N SER A 217 -1.33 10.18 7.29
CA SER A 217 -1.44 11.40 6.49
C SER A 217 -1.84 11.07 5.06
N LEU A 218 -3.10 11.23 4.73
CA LEU A 218 -3.60 11.17 3.36
C LEU A 218 -3.61 12.59 2.78
N HIS A 219 -2.92 12.84 1.67
CA HIS A 219 -2.69 14.20 1.22
C HIS A 219 -2.70 14.37 -0.31
N VAL A 220 -2.96 15.62 -0.73
CA VAL A 220 -2.86 16.09 -2.11
C VAL A 220 -1.89 17.26 -2.14
N TYR A 221 -0.84 17.18 -2.96
CA TYR A 221 0.13 18.25 -3.15
C TYR A 221 -0.43 19.37 -4.04
N GLU A 222 0.03 20.60 -3.82
CA GLU A 222 -0.34 21.79 -4.58
C GLU A 222 -0.28 21.61 -6.11
N ARG A 223 0.76 20.95 -6.62
CA ARG A 223 0.90 20.64 -8.05
C ARG A 223 -0.22 19.76 -8.62
N HIS A 224 -1.05 19.16 -7.76
CA HIS A 224 -2.16 18.27 -8.12
C HIS A 224 -3.54 18.86 -7.77
N PHE A 225 -3.63 20.11 -7.33
CA PHE A 225 -4.90 20.75 -6.93
C PHE A 225 -5.93 20.80 -8.05
N LYS A 226 -5.50 20.75 -9.32
CA LYS A 226 -6.41 20.62 -10.47
C LYS A 226 -7.39 19.44 -10.37
N TYR A 227 -7.07 18.38 -9.61
CA TYR A 227 -7.96 17.23 -9.37
C TYR A 227 -8.99 17.50 -8.27
N LEU A 228 -8.89 18.63 -7.57
CA LEU A 228 -9.83 19.10 -6.54
C LEU A 228 -10.78 20.21 -7.09
N GLU A 229 -10.43 20.77 -8.23
CA GLU A 229 -11.27 21.71 -8.97
C GLU A 229 -12.42 20.93 -9.64
N ASP A 230 -13.59 21.55 -9.74
CA ASP A 230 -14.80 20.93 -10.32
C ASP A 230 -14.72 20.79 -11.83
#